data_47acb5473e3ba4f3d27ea89dcf2fea2e
#
_entry.id   47acb5473e3ba4f3d27ea89dcf2fea2e
#
_cell.length_a   1.000
_cell.length_b   1.000
_cell.length_c   1.000
_cell.angle_alpha   90.00
_cell.angle_beta   90.00
_cell.angle_gamma   90.00
#
_symmetry.space_group_name_H-M   'P 1'
#
loop_
_entity.id
_entity.type
_entity.pdbx_description
1 polymer ?
#
loop_
_entity_poly.entity_id
_entity_poly.type
_entity_poly.pdbx_seq_one_letter_code
_entity_poly.pdbx_strand_id
1 'polypeptide(L)'
;MKILYSAIGTTDPIRGCYDGAMLHIIRHYKPDMAVLFLSKEMVAEEERNHQYTKAILYVNPQCEVRLIKTELQEVHKIDTLYSLVEEFYKLKDEFSEAEFLINLTSGTPQMCQLLTYLAIENLGTIGIQVDTPTERSNRTEHALQGNEDIDYVIECNFDNEEGSPSRCHEPSLQTVKRRFLKERCISLVKAYEYRQALQVFKEYKTLAEEQDKEYLDVIGKLLQHSMYRSAFEYDTSLTYIPKELKQSLTHSIPSSKVDVRNLIEYLYIAQIRIEKGMYQDFIVKLTPYLFQFMKCILKDTYGVNFRNIEVRGRKGMVDCFKLSKEYPELYKSWERSMNQLNYETKDFELSFFHMLNMIQFHPYTRSDLVNSLKLFIPILKNIRNIVAHEIATITQEDIRGASEGKDCQEILANMRSMMEQYMNIPKPQLKLVYILINDKIIQYFGQMK
;
A
#
# COMPACT_ATOMS: atom_id res chain seq x y z
N MET A 1 -28.35 -11.37 2.32
CA MET A 1 -28.49 -12.30 1.18
C MET A 1 -27.30 -13.23 1.15
N LYS A 2 -27.53 -14.56 1.06
CA LYS A 2 -26.48 -15.58 0.94
C LYS A 2 -26.46 -16.12 -0.49
N ILE A 3 -25.31 -16.12 -1.13
CA ILE A 3 -25.16 -16.58 -2.53
C ILE A 3 -24.17 -17.74 -2.55
N LEU A 4 -24.59 -18.89 -3.04
CA LEU A 4 -23.68 -19.99 -3.32
C LEU A 4 -23.10 -19.83 -4.72
N TYR A 5 -21.77 -19.84 -4.85
CA TYR A 5 -21.05 -19.94 -6.11
C TYR A 5 -20.41 -21.32 -6.24
N SER A 6 -20.79 -22.08 -7.27
CA SER A 6 -20.36 -23.46 -7.44
C SER A 6 -20.05 -23.77 -8.90
N ALA A 7 -18.86 -24.31 -9.16
CA ALA A 7 -18.68 -25.10 -10.38
C ALA A 7 -19.46 -26.40 -10.24
N ILE A 8 -19.89 -26.97 -11.38
CA ILE A 8 -20.63 -28.22 -11.42
C ILE A 8 -19.74 -29.33 -12.00
N GLY A 9 -19.79 -30.48 -11.36
CA GLY A 9 -19.05 -31.66 -11.75
C GLY A 9 -19.96 -32.88 -11.95
N THR A 10 -19.37 -33.98 -12.41
CA THR A 10 -20.09 -35.23 -12.71
C THR A 10 -20.71 -35.94 -11.48
N THR A 11 -20.44 -35.40 -10.28
CA THR A 11 -21.03 -35.93 -9.05
C THR A 11 -22.24 -35.14 -8.59
N ASP A 12 -22.59 -34.07 -9.28
CA ASP A 12 -23.76 -33.25 -9.02
C ASP A 12 -24.92 -33.65 -9.96
N PRO A 13 -26.17 -33.48 -9.55
CA PRO A 13 -26.61 -33.07 -8.22
C PRO A 13 -26.63 -34.23 -7.21
N ILE A 14 -26.69 -35.46 -7.66
CA ILE A 14 -26.83 -36.67 -6.82
C ILE A 14 -25.87 -37.73 -7.32
N ARG A 15 -25.21 -38.41 -6.39
CA ARG A 15 -24.33 -39.50 -6.66
C ARG A 15 -24.61 -40.69 -5.78
N GLY A 16 -24.98 -41.81 -6.37
CA GLY A 16 -25.24 -43.06 -5.67
C GLY A 16 -26.20 -42.88 -4.51
N CYS A 17 -27.39 -42.33 -4.74
CA CYS A 17 -28.43 -42.06 -3.75
C CYS A 17 -28.07 -41.06 -2.64
N TYR A 18 -27.03 -40.22 -2.79
CA TYR A 18 -26.65 -39.13 -1.87
C TYR A 18 -26.46 -37.82 -2.62
N ASP A 19 -26.66 -36.71 -1.92
CA ASP A 19 -26.33 -35.38 -2.46
C ASP A 19 -24.91 -35.33 -2.99
N GLY A 20 -24.75 -34.79 -4.18
CA GLY A 20 -23.46 -34.19 -4.61
C GLY A 20 -23.13 -32.96 -3.77
N ALA A 21 -21.90 -32.49 -3.85
CA ALA A 21 -21.44 -31.43 -2.94
C ALA A 21 -22.25 -30.14 -3.10
N MET A 22 -22.60 -29.73 -4.31
CA MET A 22 -23.41 -28.54 -4.56
C MET A 22 -24.77 -28.63 -3.86
N LEU A 23 -25.49 -29.76 -4.06
CA LEU A 23 -26.82 -29.95 -3.49
C LEU A 23 -26.77 -30.05 -1.97
N HIS A 24 -25.75 -30.73 -1.42
CA HIS A 24 -25.56 -30.86 0.01
C HIS A 24 -25.32 -29.52 0.71
N ILE A 25 -24.55 -28.62 0.09
CA ILE A 25 -24.37 -27.24 0.58
C ILE A 25 -25.73 -26.51 0.59
N ILE A 26 -26.51 -26.62 -0.47
CA ILE A 26 -27.83 -25.97 -0.55
C ILE A 26 -28.77 -26.47 0.54
N ARG A 27 -28.76 -27.78 0.83
CA ARG A 27 -29.58 -28.39 1.88
C ARG A 27 -29.27 -27.82 3.26
N HIS A 28 -27.99 -27.67 3.61
CA HIS A 28 -27.57 -27.29 4.95
C HIS A 28 -27.39 -25.78 5.17
N TYR A 29 -27.00 -25.02 4.14
CA TYR A 29 -26.78 -23.58 4.25
C TYR A 29 -27.96 -22.74 3.77
N LYS A 30 -28.88 -23.31 2.98
CA LYS A 30 -30.09 -22.68 2.44
C LYS A 30 -29.81 -21.29 1.87
N PRO A 31 -28.95 -21.17 0.85
CA PRO A 31 -28.66 -19.88 0.22
C PRO A 31 -29.92 -19.31 -0.42
N ASP A 32 -30.00 -17.97 -0.48
CA ASP A 32 -31.06 -17.25 -1.17
C ASP A 32 -30.93 -17.41 -2.69
N MET A 33 -29.70 -17.53 -3.19
CA MET A 33 -29.36 -17.73 -4.60
C MET A 33 -28.25 -18.77 -4.75
N ALA A 34 -28.41 -19.65 -5.76
CA ALA A 34 -27.36 -20.57 -6.20
C ALA A 34 -26.92 -20.22 -7.61
N VAL A 35 -25.67 -19.85 -7.76
CA VAL A 35 -25.04 -19.51 -9.05
C VAL A 35 -24.15 -20.67 -9.47
N LEU A 36 -24.54 -21.34 -10.55
CA LEU A 36 -23.89 -22.55 -11.04
C LEU A 36 -23.08 -22.25 -12.29
N PHE A 37 -21.77 -22.52 -12.24
CA PHE A 37 -20.88 -22.43 -13.40
C PHE A 37 -20.84 -23.79 -14.12
N LEU A 38 -21.32 -23.83 -15.34
CA LEU A 38 -21.47 -25.05 -16.14
C LEU A 38 -20.50 -25.05 -17.31
N SER A 39 -19.72 -26.13 -17.44
CA SER A 39 -18.99 -26.44 -18.66
C SER A 39 -19.98 -26.88 -19.77
N LYS A 40 -19.51 -26.97 -20.99
CA LYS A 40 -20.34 -27.40 -22.14
C LYS A 40 -21.03 -28.73 -21.89
N GLU A 41 -20.38 -29.71 -21.29
CA GLU A 41 -20.96 -31.00 -20.93
C GLU A 41 -22.06 -30.84 -19.89
N MET A 42 -21.84 -30.06 -18.84
CA MET A 42 -22.84 -29.82 -17.77
C MET A 42 -24.05 -28.99 -18.28
N VAL A 43 -23.83 -28.12 -19.26
CA VAL A 43 -24.94 -27.42 -19.96
C VAL A 43 -25.82 -28.42 -20.67
N ALA A 44 -25.23 -29.36 -21.42
CA ALA A 44 -26.01 -30.39 -22.13
C ALA A 44 -26.81 -31.29 -21.17
N GLU A 45 -26.24 -31.62 -20.00
CA GLU A 45 -26.92 -32.38 -18.95
C GLU A 45 -28.12 -31.59 -18.37
N GLU A 46 -27.92 -30.31 -18.05
CA GLU A 46 -29.02 -29.46 -17.54
C GLU A 46 -30.14 -29.28 -18.60
N GLU A 47 -29.77 -29.08 -19.86
CA GLU A 47 -30.78 -28.91 -20.94
C GLU A 47 -31.57 -30.16 -21.25
N ARG A 48 -31.07 -31.35 -20.93
CA ARG A 48 -31.76 -32.62 -21.14
C ARG A 48 -32.93 -32.81 -20.18
N ASN A 49 -32.77 -32.57 -18.90
CA ASN A 49 -33.78 -32.92 -17.90
C ASN A 49 -33.87 -31.92 -16.72
N HIS A 50 -33.15 -30.80 -16.77
CA HIS A 50 -33.09 -29.77 -15.72
C HIS A 50 -32.66 -30.31 -14.35
N GLN A 51 -31.71 -31.26 -14.34
CA GLN A 51 -31.39 -32.04 -13.15
C GLN A 51 -30.84 -31.16 -12.00
N TYR A 52 -30.03 -30.15 -12.28
CA TYR A 52 -29.48 -29.27 -11.22
C TYR A 52 -30.59 -28.37 -10.69
N THR A 53 -31.32 -27.70 -11.56
CA THR A 53 -32.41 -26.80 -11.18
C THR A 53 -33.49 -27.52 -10.39
N LYS A 54 -33.97 -28.70 -10.87
CA LYS A 54 -34.99 -29.51 -10.18
C LYS A 54 -34.52 -29.93 -8.79
N ALA A 55 -33.30 -30.47 -8.65
CA ALA A 55 -32.76 -30.91 -7.38
C ALA A 55 -32.65 -29.76 -6.36
N ILE A 56 -32.20 -28.58 -6.81
CA ILE A 56 -32.12 -27.38 -5.97
C ILE A 56 -33.50 -26.97 -5.46
N LEU A 57 -34.48 -26.85 -6.37
CA LEU A 57 -35.82 -26.40 -6.01
C LEU A 57 -36.58 -27.42 -5.15
N TYR A 58 -36.23 -28.70 -5.26
CA TYR A 58 -36.79 -29.75 -4.38
C TYR A 58 -36.27 -29.57 -2.94
N VAL A 59 -34.96 -29.28 -2.77
CA VAL A 59 -34.32 -29.14 -1.47
C VAL A 59 -34.55 -27.75 -0.83
N ASN A 60 -34.58 -26.71 -1.66
CA ASN A 60 -34.79 -25.32 -1.24
C ASN A 60 -35.70 -24.61 -2.29
N PRO A 61 -37.03 -24.71 -2.17
CA PRO A 61 -37.96 -24.15 -3.14
C PRO A 61 -37.90 -22.63 -3.31
N GLN A 62 -37.30 -21.90 -2.38
CA GLN A 62 -37.18 -20.44 -2.43
C GLN A 62 -35.84 -19.98 -2.98
N CYS A 63 -34.94 -20.90 -3.32
CA CYS A 63 -33.63 -20.58 -3.86
C CYS A 63 -33.74 -20.07 -5.30
N GLU A 64 -33.25 -18.89 -5.58
CA GLU A 64 -33.06 -18.43 -6.94
C GLU A 64 -31.93 -19.20 -7.61
N VAL A 65 -32.15 -19.75 -8.81
CA VAL A 65 -31.13 -20.51 -9.55
C VAL A 65 -30.65 -19.70 -10.75
N ARG A 66 -29.39 -19.35 -10.76
CA ARG A 66 -28.72 -18.65 -11.86
C ARG A 66 -27.69 -19.57 -12.51
N LEU A 67 -27.83 -19.82 -13.81
CA LEU A 67 -26.94 -20.69 -14.58
C LEU A 67 -25.98 -19.87 -15.42
N ILE A 68 -24.68 -20.03 -15.21
CA ILE A 68 -23.62 -19.48 -16.05
C ILE A 68 -23.25 -20.59 -17.05
N LYS A 69 -23.85 -20.55 -18.21
CA LYS A 69 -23.64 -21.52 -19.29
C LYS A 69 -22.42 -21.14 -20.10
N THR A 70 -21.47 -22.06 -20.26
CA THR A 70 -20.25 -21.82 -21.04
C THR A 70 -20.04 -22.85 -22.12
N GLU A 71 -19.28 -22.53 -23.15
CA GLU A 71 -18.82 -23.47 -24.20
C GLU A 71 -17.51 -24.17 -23.80
N LEU A 72 -17.15 -24.14 -22.53
CA LEU A 72 -15.87 -24.64 -22.02
C LEU A 72 -15.79 -26.16 -22.11
N GLN A 73 -14.80 -26.67 -22.82
CA GLN A 73 -14.54 -28.11 -22.98
C GLN A 73 -13.29 -28.57 -22.25
N GLU A 74 -12.24 -27.75 -22.25
CA GLU A 74 -10.94 -28.10 -21.66
C GLU A 74 -10.88 -27.75 -20.17
N VAL A 75 -11.81 -28.30 -19.39
CA VAL A 75 -11.96 -28.02 -17.94
C VAL A 75 -10.81 -28.49 -17.05
N HIS A 76 -9.84 -29.19 -17.62
CA HIS A 76 -8.62 -29.65 -16.94
C HIS A 76 -7.43 -28.69 -17.10
N LYS A 77 -7.58 -27.62 -17.88
CA LYS A 77 -6.55 -26.60 -18.07
C LYS A 77 -6.90 -25.32 -17.28
N ILE A 78 -6.03 -24.88 -16.39
CA ILE A 78 -6.27 -23.69 -15.58
C ILE A 78 -6.44 -22.44 -16.47
N ASP A 79 -5.66 -22.32 -17.55
CA ASP A 79 -5.69 -21.14 -18.43
C ASP A 79 -7.04 -20.95 -19.15
N THR A 80 -7.82 -22.03 -19.33
CA THR A 80 -9.16 -21.93 -19.93
C THR A 80 -10.26 -21.59 -18.92
N LEU A 81 -9.95 -21.66 -17.62
CA LEU A 81 -10.90 -21.45 -16.53
C LEU A 81 -10.98 -20.01 -16.05
N TYR A 82 -10.37 -19.06 -16.77
CA TYR A 82 -10.37 -17.64 -16.36
C TYR A 82 -11.80 -17.08 -16.22
N SER A 83 -12.72 -17.52 -17.06
CA SER A 83 -14.14 -17.13 -16.98
C SER A 83 -14.80 -17.51 -15.64
N LEU A 84 -14.39 -18.60 -14.99
CA LEU A 84 -14.87 -18.96 -13.65
C LEU A 84 -14.54 -17.86 -12.62
N VAL A 85 -13.36 -17.28 -12.74
CA VAL A 85 -12.91 -16.19 -11.86
C VAL A 85 -13.61 -14.88 -12.19
N GLU A 86 -13.71 -14.53 -13.48
CA GLU A 86 -14.38 -13.30 -13.92
C GLU A 86 -15.86 -13.24 -13.52
N GLU A 87 -16.59 -14.34 -13.70
CA GLU A 87 -18.01 -14.41 -13.34
C GLU A 87 -18.22 -14.25 -11.84
N PHE A 88 -17.32 -14.76 -11.00
CA PHE A 88 -17.36 -14.50 -9.56
C PHE A 88 -17.22 -13.02 -9.23
N TYR A 89 -16.26 -12.31 -9.85
CA TYR A 89 -16.09 -10.88 -9.59
C TYR A 89 -17.26 -10.04 -10.10
N LYS A 90 -17.86 -10.39 -11.25
CA LYS A 90 -19.10 -9.74 -11.72
C LYS A 90 -20.23 -9.88 -10.70
N LEU A 91 -20.40 -11.09 -10.15
CA LEU A 91 -21.40 -11.33 -9.09
C LEU A 91 -21.09 -10.54 -7.82
N LYS A 92 -19.84 -10.44 -7.44
CA LYS A 92 -19.42 -9.69 -6.27
C LYS A 92 -19.67 -8.18 -6.43
N ASP A 93 -19.48 -7.65 -7.63
CA ASP A 93 -19.79 -6.26 -7.95
C ASP A 93 -21.31 -6.01 -7.99
N GLU A 94 -22.09 -6.97 -8.51
CA GLU A 94 -23.57 -6.91 -8.56
C GLU A 94 -24.18 -6.99 -7.16
N PHE A 95 -23.61 -7.80 -6.26
CA PHE A 95 -24.11 -8.08 -4.91
C PHE A 95 -23.06 -7.78 -3.83
N SER A 96 -22.61 -6.55 -3.76
CA SER A 96 -21.49 -6.12 -2.90
C SER A 96 -21.67 -6.40 -1.39
N GLU A 97 -22.93 -6.44 -0.92
CA GLU A 97 -23.28 -6.67 0.48
C GLU A 97 -23.68 -8.15 0.76
N ALA A 98 -23.57 -9.04 -0.22
CA ALA A 98 -23.95 -10.44 -0.03
C ALA A 98 -22.83 -11.23 0.67
N GLU A 99 -23.25 -12.24 1.43
CA GLU A 99 -22.36 -13.28 1.95
C GLU A 99 -22.20 -14.36 0.87
N PHE A 100 -20.97 -14.58 0.42
CA PHE A 100 -20.68 -15.59 -0.59
C PHE A 100 -20.21 -16.90 0.03
N LEU A 101 -20.91 -17.98 -0.33
CA LEU A 101 -20.53 -19.36 -0.07
C LEU A 101 -19.85 -19.91 -1.33
N ILE A 102 -18.65 -20.45 -1.20
CA ILE A 102 -17.90 -21.01 -2.34
C ILE A 102 -17.77 -22.53 -2.17
N ASN A 103 -18.30 -23.29 -3.11
CA ASN A 103 -18.14 -24.73 -3.11
C ASN A 103 -16.73 -25.13 -3.54
N LEU A 104 -15.97 -25.73 -2.63
CA LEU A 104 -14.57 -26.15 -2.85
C LEU A 104 -14.45 -27.62 -3.29
N THR A 105 -15.55 -28.30 -3.54
CA THR A 105 -15.57 -29.77 -3.77
C THR A 105 -16.06 -30.16 -5.16
N SER A 106 -17.04 -29.43 -5.73
CA SER A 106 -17.59 -29.75 -7.04
C SER A 106 -16.75 -29.21 -8.19
N GLY A 107 -16.77 -29.90 -9.32
CA GLY A 107 -16.02 -29.58 -10.52
C GLY A 107 -14.72 -30.36 -10.63
N THR A 108 -13.87 -29.95 -11.56
CA THR A 108 -12.52 -30.53 -11.71
C THR A 108 -11.57 -30.06 -10.61
N PRO A 109 -10.47 -30.79 -10.35
CA PRO A 109 -9.46 -30.33 -9.39
C PRO A 109 -8.96 -28.90 -9.68
N GLN A 110 -8.85 -28.51 -10.96
CA GLN A 110 -8.43 -27.18 -11.37
C GLN A 110 -9.47 -26.11 -11.01
N MET A 111 -10.75 -26.42 -11.19
CA MET A 111 -11.85 -25.53 -10.75
C MET A 111 -11.82 -25.36 -9.22
N CYS A 112 -11.69 -26.47 -8.48
CA CYS A 112 -11.61 -26.44 -7.01
C CYS A 112 -10.41 -25.60 -6.53
N GLN A 113 -9.26 -25.66 -7.22
CA GLN A 113 -8.10 -24.83 -6.90
C GLN A 113 -8.40 -23.34 -7.07
N LEU A 114 -9.04 -22.95 -8.17
CA LEU A 114 -9.41 -21.55 -8.40
C LEU A 114 -10.47 -21.06 -7.43
N LEU A 115 -11.47 -21.89 -7.12
CA LEU A 115 -12.49 -21.58 -6.12
C LEU A 115 -11.88 -21.43 -4.71
N THR A 116 -10.89 -22.26 -4.36
CA THR A 116 -10.13 -22.12 -3.11
C THR A 116 -9.35 -20.80 -3.08
N TYR A 117 -8.71 -20.43 -4.20
CA TYR A 117 -8.05 -19.14 -4.32
C TYR A 117 -9.02 -17.98 -4.11
N LEU A 118 -10.19 -18.00 -4.75
CA LEU A 118 -11.23 -16.97 -4.56
C LEU A 118 -11.68 -16.85 -3.10
N ALA A 119 -11.84 -17.99 -2.41
CA ALA A 119 -12.21 -18.00 -0.99
C ALA A 119 -11.10 -17.43 -0.07
N ILE A 120 -9.83 -17.60 -0.44
CA ILE A 120 -8.68 -17.03 0.29
C ILE A 120 -8.55 -15.52 0.04
N GLU A 121 -8.64 -15.10 -1.22
CA GLU A 121 -8.39 -13.71 -1.62
C GLU A 121 -9.49 -12.75 -1.15
N ASN A 122 -10.74 -13.23 -1.13
CA ASN A 122 -11.90 -12.37 -0.87
C ASN A 122 -12.35 -12.43 0.60
N LEU A 123 -12.33 -11.27 1.27
CA LEU A 123 -12.92 -11.11 2.60
C LEU A 123 -14.45 -11.27 2.53
N GLY A 124 -15.01 -11.91 3.55
CA GLY A 124 -16.46 -12.14 3.64
C GLY A 124 -16.96 -13.31 2.78
N THR A 125 -16.07 -14.11 2.18
CA THR A 125 -16.42 -15.38 1.54
C THR A 125 -16.15 -16.56 2.46
N ILE A 126 -17.03 -17.57 2.42
CA ILE A 126 -16.91 -18.82 3.16
C ILE A 126 -16.67 -19.95 2.15
N GLY A 127 -15.50 -20.56 2.21
CA GLY A 127 -15.23 -21.78 1.45
C GLY A 127 -15.83 -22.99 2.16
N ILE A 128 -16.56 -23.84 1.44
CA ILE A 128 -17.21 -25.04 2.00
C ILE A 128 -16.69 -26.27 1.26
N GLN A 129 -16.19 -27.23 2.03
CA GLN A 129 -15.90 -28.57 1.56
C GLN A 129 -16.99 -29.52 2.00
N VAL A 130 -17.26 -30.56 1.20
CA VAL A 130 -18.23 -31.60 1.50
C VAL A 130 -17.56 -32.96 1.44
N ASP A 131 -17.62 -33.68 2.56
CA ASP A 131 -17.10 -35.03 2.61
C ASP A 131 -17.94 -36.02 1.82
N THR A 132 -17.29 -37.07 1.34
CA THR A 132 -17.98 -38.14 0.62
C THR A 132 -18.85 -38.96 1.57
N PRO A 133 -20.05 -39.40 1.16
CA PRO A 133 -20.99 -40.12 2.05
C PRO A 133 -20.47 -41.49 2.52
N THR A 134 -19.50 -42.09 1.81
CA THR A 134 -18.91 -43.40 2.15
C THR A 134 -17.40 -43.40 1.89
N GLU A 135 -16.64 -44.20 2.63
CA GLU A 135 -15.16 -44.31 2.48
C GLU A 135 -14.66 -44.71 1.07
N ARG A 136 -15.57 -45.13 0.17
CA ARG A 136 -15.23 -45.61 -1.19
C ARG A 136 -15.92 -44.84 -2.31
N SER A 137 -16.43 -43.68 -2.05
CA SER A 137 -17.38 -42.99 -2.93
C SER A 137 -16.82 -42.18 -4.09
N ASN A 138 -15.48 -42.11 -4.26
CA ASN A 138 -14.86 -41.45 -5.42
C ASN A 138 -14.85 -42.34 -6.69
N ARG A 139 -15.78 -43.26 -6.84
CA ARG A 139 -15.87 -44.12 -8.02
C ARG A 139 -16.82 -43.51 -9.06
N THR A 140 -16.38 -43.43 -10.30
CA THR A 140 -17.15 -43.00 -11.47
C THR A 140 -18.41 -43.87 -11.71
N GLU A 141 -18.40 -45.11 -11.18
CA GLU A 141 -19.52 -46.08 -11.25
C GLU A 141 -20.83 -45.58 -10.63
N HIS A 142 -20.77 -44.55 -9.80
CA HIS A 142 -21.97 -43.98 -9.14
C HIS A 142 -22.45 -42.67 -9.75
N ALA A 143 -21.83 -42.17 -10.81
CA ALA A 143 -22.34 -41.00 -11.53
C ALA A 143 -23.60 -41.35 -12.30
N LEU A 144 -24.53 -40.41 -12.40
CA LEU A 144 -25.71 -40.55 -13.25
C LEU A 144 -25.27 -40.76 -14.70
N GLN A 145 -25.90 -41.75 -15.37
CA GLN A 145 -25.59 -42.09 -16.77
C GLN A 145 -26.48 -41.32 -17.78
N GLY A 146 -27.34 -40.44 -17.29
CA GLY A 146 -28.23 -39.61 -18.11
C GLY A 146 -29.49 -40.29 -18.64
N ASN A 147 -29.69 -41.54 -18.25
CA ASN A 147 -30.88 -42.35 -18.64
C ASN A 147 -31.90 -42.43 -17.50
N GLU A 148 -31.53 -42.00 -16.32
CA GLU A 148 -32.33 -42.13 -15.12
C GLU A 148 -33.46 -41.09 -15.12
N ASP A 149 -34.60 -41.49 -14.54
CA ASP A 149 -35.64 -40.55 -14.18
C ASP A 149 -35.14 -39.68 -13.01
N ILE A 150 -34.81 -38.43 -13.33
CA ILE A 150 -34.24 -37.53 -12.35
C ILE A 150 -35.17 -37.23 -11.19
N ASP A 151 -36.46 -37.19 -11.41
CA ASP A 151 -37.45 -36.92 -10.36
C ASP A 151 -37.47 -38.10 -9.36
N TYR A 152 -37.40 -39.33 -9.86
CA TYR A 152 -37.26 -40.52 -9.02
C TYR A 152 -35.94 -40.57 -8.24
N VAL A 153 -34.84 -40.19 -8.89
CA VAL A 153 -33.52 -40.15 -8.23
C VAL A 153 -33.50 -39.13 -7.10
N ILE A 154 -34.15 -37.98 -7.30
CA ILE A 154 -34.26 -36.92 -6.25
C ILE A 154 -35.10 -37.43 -5.07
N GLU A 155 -36.20 -38.10 -5.32
CA GLU A 155 -37.07 -38.65 -4.28
C GLU A 155 -36.39 -39.76 -3.48
N CYS A 156 -35.61 -40.63 -4.12
CA CYS A 156 -34.90 -41.75 -3.50
C CYS A 156 -33.58 -41.37 -2.84
N ASN A 157 -33.26 -40.10 -2.76
CA ASN A 157 -32.03 -39.62 -2.15
C ASN A 157 -32.05 -39.81 -0.62
N PHE A 158 -31.05 -40.50 -0.07
CA PHE A 158 -30.93 -40.79 1.39
C PHE A 158 -30.72 -39.54 2.24
N ASP A 159 -30.16 -38.50 1.66
CA ASP A 159 -30.02 -37.22 2.37
C ASP A 159 -31.39 -36.50 2.57
N ASN A 160 -32.49 -37.01 1.99
CA ASN A 160 -33.84 -36.53 2.27
C ASN A 160 -34.40 -37.03 3.62
N GLU A 161 -33.78 -38.03 4.22
CA GLU A 161 -34.19 -38.53 5.53
C GLU A 161 -34.05 -37.45 6.61
N GLU A 162 -35.07 -37.34 7.49
CA GLU A 162 -35.04 -36.37 8.59
C GLU A 162 -33.90 -36.70 9.57
N GLY A 163 -33.03 -35.71 9.82
CA GLY A 163 -31.84 -35.89 10.64
C GLY A 163 -30.60 -36.42 9.91
N SER A 164 -30.63 -36.48 8.57
CA SER A 164 -29.43 -36.77 7.76
C SER A 164 -28.26 -35.85 8.16
N PRO A 165 -27.06 -36.41 8.51
CA PRO A 165 -25.97 -35.62 9.04
C PRO A 165 -25.34 -34.72 7.97
N SER A 166 -24.97 -33.49 8.36
CA SER A 166 -24.19 -32.60 7.48
C SER A 166 -22.78 -33.16 7.30
N ARG A 167 -22.37 -33.24 6.05
CA ARG A 167 -20.99 -33.56 5.61
C ARG A 167 -20.21 -32.31 5.21
N CYS A 168 -20.84 -31.13 5.37
CA CYS A 168 -20.18 -29.84 5.10
C CYS A 168 -19.23 -29.48 6.23
N HIS A 169 -18.06 -28.97 5.88
CA HIS A 169 -17.18 -28.30 6.80
C HIS A 169 -16.53 -27.08 6.14
N GLU A 170 -16.21 -26.09 6.95
CA GLU A 170 -15.54 -24.86 6.54
C GLU A 170 -14.05 -25.01 6.86
N PRO A 171 -13.19 -25.29 5.85
CA PRO A 171 -11.76 -25.40 6.13
C PRO A 171 -11.21 -24.07 6.58
N SER A 172 -10.37 -24.09 7.60
CA SER A 172 -9.69 -22.88 8.05
C SER A 172 -8.66 -22.43 7.03
N LEU A 173 -9.08 -21.57 6.11
CA LEU A 173 -8.18 -20.90 5.14
C LEU A 173 -7.44 -19.71 5.76
N GLN A 174 -7.70 -19.43 7.06
CA GLN A 174 -7.16 -18.27 7.77
C GLN A 174 -5.63 -18.23 7.78
N THR A 175 -4.97 -19.37 7.94
CA THR A 175 -3.50 -19.43 7.95
C THR A 175 -2.91 -18.99 6.62
N VAL A 176 -3.48 -19.44 5.50
CA VAL A 176 -3.04 -19.05 4.16
C VAL A 176 -3.33 -17.56 3.93
N LYS A 177 -4.53 -17.11 4.25
CA LYS A 177 -4.96 -15.71 4.16
C LYS A 177 -4.07 -14.78 4.99
N ARG A 178 -3.76 -15.17 6.22
CA ARG A 178 -2.80 -14.46 7.10
C ARG A 178 -1.45 -14.29 6.41
N ARG A 179 -0.92 -15.36 5.80
CA ARG A 179 0.36 -15.30 5.10
C ARG A 179 0.34 -14.30 3.94
N PHE A 180 -0.68 -14.32 3.10
CA PHE A 180 -0.82 -13.34 2.01
C PHE A 180 -0.87 -11.90 2.50
N LEU A 181 -1.69 -11.61 3.51
CA LEU A 181 -1.79 -10.27 4.09
C LEU A 181 -0.48 -9.82 4.73
N LYS A 182 0.24 -10.73 5.41
CA LYS A 182 1.56 -10.48 5.97
C LYS A 182 2.56 -10.07 4.90
N GLU A 183 2.70 -10.87 3.84
CA GLU A 183 3.64 -10.58 2.74
C GLU A 183 3.27 -9.27 2.02
N ARG A 184 1.99 -9.04 1.79
CA ARG A 184 1.50 -7.78 1.21
C ARG A 184 1.82 -6.57 2.09
N CYS A 185 1.60 -6.68 3.40
CA CYS A 185 1.95 -5.63 4.35
C CYS A 185 3.47 -5.35 4.34
N ILE A 186 4.30 -6.39 4.38
CA ILE A 186 5.76 -6.27 4.32
C ILE A 186 6.21 -5.62 3.00
N SER A 187 5.61 -5.98 1.88
CA SER A 187 5.91 -5.37 0.57
C SER A 187 5.62 -3.87 0.56
N LEU A 188 4.47 -3.46 1.10
CA LEU A 188 4.08 -2.05 1.23
C LEU A 188 5.01 -1.28 2.19
N VAL A 189 5.42 -1.90 3.30
CA VAL A 189 6.40 -1.32 4.24
C VAL A 189 7.75 -1.09 3.55
N LYS A 190 8.24 -2.06 2.79
CA LYS A 190 9.48 -1.93 2.00
C LYS A 190 9.38 -0.82 0.95
N ALA A 191 8.20 -0.60 0.40
CA ALA A 191 7.91 0.48 -0.54
C ALA A 191 7.62 1.83 0.12
N TYR A 192 7.71 1.94 1.46
CA TYR A 192 7.36 3.14 2.25
C TYR A 192 5.90 3.59 2.08
N GLU A 193 4.98 2.68 1.75
CA GLU A 193 3.55 2.94 1.57
C GLU A 193 2.78 2.66 2.87
N TYR A 194 3.09 3.42 3.93
CA TYR A 194 2.62 3.14 5.29
C TYR A 194 1.12 3.25 5.47
N ARG A 195 0.43 4.12 4.72
CA ARG A 195 -1.03 4.25 4.79
C ARG A 195 -1.71 2.99 4.28
N GLN A 196 -1.27 2.48 3.15
CA GLN A 196 -1.77 1.24 2.55
C GLN A 196 -1.37 0.03 3.40
N ALA A 197 -0.13 0.01 3.91
CA ALA A 197 0.32 -1.03 4.83
C ALA A 197 -0.55 -1.11 6.09
N LEU A 198 -0.96 0.05 6.65
CA LEU A 198 -1.84 0.09 7.82
C LEU A 198 -3.25 -0.44 7.51
N GLN A 199 -3.77 -0.23 6.31
CA GLN A 199 -5.06 -0.81 5.89
C GLN A 199 -4.97 -2.33 5.83
N VAL A 200 -3.98 -2.87 5.12
CA VAL A 200 -3.75 -4.32 5.03
C VAL A 200 -3.49 -4.93 6.41
N PHE A 201 -2.75 -4.23 7.26
CA PHE A 201 -2.48 -4.67 8.63
C PHE A 201 -3.74 -4.76 9.50
N LYS A 202 -4.71 -3.86 9.33
CA LYS A 202 -6.00 -3.94 10.04
C LYS A 202 -6.74 -5.25 9.69
N GLU A 203 -6.74 -5.63 8.42
CA GLU A 203 -7.32 -6.90 7.98
C GLU A 203 -6.53 -8.09 8.55
N TYR A 204 -5.21 -8.05 8.46
CA TYR A 204 -4.34 -9.07 9.07
C TYR A 204 -4.65 -9.28 10.56
N LYS A 205 -4.84 -8.19 11.31
CA LYS A 205 -5.12 -8.21 12.74
C LYS A 205 -6.42 -8.94 13.08
N THR A 206 -7.44 -8.93 12.21
CA THR A 206 -8.71 -9.64 12.45
C THR A 206 -8.56 -11.16 12.37
N LEU A 207 -7.52 -11.66 11.71
CA LEU A 207 -7.23 -13.08 11.51
C LEU A 207 -6.11 -13.60 12.44
N ALA A 208 -5.51 -12.71 13.24
CA ALA A 208 -4.36 -13.04 14.06
C ALA A 208 -4.78 -13.73 15.36
N GLU A 209 -3.88 -14.53 15.93
CA GLU A 209 -4.09 -15.25 17.15
C GLU A 209 -3.82 -14.38 18.39
N GLU A 210 -4.46 -14.68 19.51
CA GLU A 210 -4.32 -13.92 20.76
C GLU A 210 -2.85 -13.88 21.27
N GLN A 211 -2.09 -14.94 21.02
CA GLN A 211 -0.67 -15.01 21.39
C GLN A 211 0.21 -13.98 20.67
N ASP A 212 -0.21 -13.47 19.51
CA ASP A 212 0.52 -12.50 18.71
C ASP A 212 0.19 -11.03 19.08
N LYS A 213 -0.73 -10.82 20.02
CA LYS A 213 -1.31 -9.51 20.35
C LYS A 213 -0.28 -8.43 20.68
N GLU A 214 0.77 -8.78 21.41
CA GLU A 214 1.84 -7.84 21.77
C GLU A 214 2.60 -7.35 20.52
N TYR A 215 2.99 -8.28 19.64
CA TYR A 215 3.65 -7.92 18.37
C TYR A 215 2.75 -7.08 17.46
N LEU A 216 1.44 -7.41 17.43
CA LEU A 216 0.46 -6.66 16.65
C LEU A 216 0.31 -5.22 17.15
N ASP A 217 0.33 -5.00 18.45
CA ASP A 217 0.27 -3.64 19.02
C ASP A 217 1.50 -2.82 18.61
N VAL A 218 2.70 -3.41 18.70
CA VAL A 218 3.95 -2.76 18.30
C VAL A 218 3.97 -2.45 16.80
N ILE A 219 3.63 -3.42 15.94
CA ILE A 219 3.58 -3.22 14.49
C ILE A 219 2.60 -2.10 14.13
N GLY A 220 1.38 -2.14 14.69
CA GLY A 220 0.36 -1.12 14.46
C GLY A 220 0.83 0.28 14.85
N LYS A 221 1.50 0.41 15.99
CA LYS A 221 2.11 1.67 16.44
C LYS A 221 3.22 2.14 15.50
N LEU A 222 4.11 1.26 15.07
CA LEU A 222 5.19 1.62 14.14
C LEU A 222 4.66 2.05 12.77
N LEU A 223 3.63 1.41 12.25
CA LEU A 223 2.97 1.81 11.00
C LEU A 223 2.32 3.20 11.14
N GLN A 224 1.60 3.47 12.24
CA GLN A 224 1.01 4.78 12.52
C GLN A 224 2.08 5.86 12.69
N HIS A 225 3.14 5.56 13.46
CA HIS A 225 4.30 6.44 13.60
C HIS A 225 4.88 6.83 12.25
N SER A 226 5.16 5.84 11.39
CA SER A 226 5.75 6.07 10.06
C SER A 226 4.81 6.86 9.14
N MET A 227 3.51 6.57 9.19
CA MET A 227 2.49 7.28 8.39
C MET A 227 2.45 8.78 8.74
N TYR A 228 2.32 9.11 10.02
CA TYR A 228 2.28 10.52 10.46
C TYR A 228 3.61 11.23 10.24
N ARG A 229 4.72 10.55 10.53
CA ARG A 229 6.05 11.10 10.34
C ARG A 229 6.34 11.43 8.87
N SER A 230 5.98 10.56 7.94
CA SER A 230 6.13 10.80 6.50
C SER A 230 5.25 11.93 5.96
N ALA A 231 4.20 12.28 6.69
CA ALA A 231 3.36 13.45 6.43
C ALA A 231 3.85 14.75 7.13
N PHE A 232 5.03 14.75 7.73
CA PHE A 232 5.57 15.85 8.54
C PHE A 232 4.78 16.15 9.84
N GLU A 233 3.92 15.25 10.27
CA GLU A 233 3.20 15.34 11.54
C GLU A 233 4.02 14.70 12.67
N TYR A 234 5.23 15.24 12.88
CA TYR A 234 6.22 14.62 13.79
C TYR A 234 5.69 14.48 15.22
N ASP A 235 5.09 15.53 15.78
CA ASP A 235 4.62 15.51 17.17
C ASP A 235 3.47 14.48 17.35
N THR A 236 2.55 14.38 16.39
CA THR A 236 1.54 13.32 16.34
C THR A 236 2.20 11.93 16.24
N SER A 237 3.23 11.81 15.42
CA SER A 237 3.93 10.53 15.24
C SER A 237 4.57 10.01 16.53
N LEU A 238 5.03 10.90 17.40
CA LEU A 238 5.67 10.54 18.70
C LEU A 238 4.71 9.82 19.65
N THR A 239 3.39 10.02 19.51
CA THR A 239 2.37 9.37 20.34
C THR A 239 2.26 7.86 20.05
N TYR A 240 2.74 7.43 18.89
CA TYR A 240 2.69 6.04 18.43
C TYR A 240 4.03 5.30 18.55
N ILE A 241 5.06 5.91 19.13
CA ILE A 241 6.34 5.20 19.32
C ILE A 241 6.25 4.24 20.51
N PRO A 242 6.56 2.94 20.31
CA PRO A 242 6.75 2.01 21.42
C PRO A 242 7.83 2.52 22.38
N LYS A 243 7.60 2.39 23.70
CA LYS A 243 8.50 2.96 24.74
C LYS A 243 9.94 2.50 24.59
N GLU A 244 10.12 1.23 24.27
CA GLU A 244 11.42 0.56 24.09
C GLU A 244 12.19 1.05 22.85
N LEU A 245 11.51 1.59 21.86
CA LEU A 245 12.11 2.11 20.62
C LEU A 245 12.24 3.63 20.60
N LYS A 246 11.79 4.32 21.64
CA LYS A 246 11.75 5.79 21.68
C LYS A 246 13.12 6.40 21.44
N GLN A 247 14.16 5.90 22.10
CA GLN A 247 15.52 6.43 21.98
C GLN A 247 16.10 6.27 20.57
N SER A 248 15.82 5.16 19.90
CA SER A 248 16.35 4.85 18.56
C SER A 248 15.60 5.54 17.43
N LEU A 249 14.32 5.88 17.64
CA LEU A 249 13.46 6.45 16.60
C LEU A 249 13.25 7.97 16.73
N THR A 250 13.69 8.59 17.82
CA THR A 250 13.56 10.05 17.98
C THR A 250 14.89 10.76 17.68
N HIS A 251 14.80 12.04 17.31
CA HIS A 251 15.96 12.89 17.19
C HIS A 251 16.44 13.35 18.56
N SER A 252 17.75 13.49 18.72
CA SER A 252 18.37 14.20 19.87
C SER A 252 18.30 15.72 19.73
N ILE A 253 17.60 16.22 18.70
CA ILE A 253 17.43 17.66 18.45
C ILE A 253 16.46 18.24 19.48
N PRO A 254 16.82 19.32 20.19
CA PRO A 254 15.93 19.97 21.12
C PRO A 254 14.61 20.40 20.48
N SER A 255 13.50 20.31 21.22
CA SER A 255 12.18 20.71 20.76
C SER A 255 12.09 22.18 20.31
N SER A 256 12.97 23.05 20.85
CA SER A 256 13.11 24.44 20.43
C SER A 256 13.68 24.62 19.00
N LYS A 257 14.33 23.60 18.44
CA LYS A 257 14.90 23.61 17.07
C LYS A 257 14.02 22.87 16.05
N VAL A 258 12.74 23.19 16.02
CA VAL A 258 11.74 22.58 15.10
C VAL A 258 12.20 22.66 13.64
N ASP A 259 12.78 23.80 13.23
CA ASP A 259 13.23 24.01 11.84
C ASP A 259 14.34 23.02 11.44
N VAL A 260 15.29 22.75 12.33
CA VAL A 260 16.36 21.77 12.08
C VAL A 260 15.81 20.36 12.01
N ARG A 261 14.88 20.01 12.89
CA ARG A 261 14.20 18.71 12.88
C ARG A 261 13.45 18.50 11.57
N ASN A 262 12.72 19.51 11.11
CA ASN A 262 12.01 19.44 9.83
C ASN A 262 12.96 19.26 8.64
N LEU A 263 14.15 19.85 8.67
CA LEU A 263 15.16 19.63 7.63
C LEU A 263 15.64 18.17 7.59
N ILE A 264 15.82 17.52 8.75
CA ILE A 264 16.19 16.10 8.81
C ILE A 264 15.08 15.23 8.23
N GLU A 265 13.83 15.47 8.63
CA GLU A 265 12.68 14.74 8.07
C GLU A 265 12.57 14.94 6.54
N TYR A 266 12.88 16.15 6.09
CA TYR A 266 12.87 16.46 4.67
C TYR A 266 13.94 15.67 3.88
N LEU A 267 15.14 15.51 4.45
CA LEU A 267 16.18 14.64 3.89
C LEU A 267 15.73 13.20 3.77
N TYR A 268 15.03 12.68 4.76
CA TYR A 268 14.51 11.32 4.71
C TYR A 268 13.49 11.15 3.58
N ILE A 269 12.56 12.10 3.43
CA ILE A 269 11.58 12.07 2.34
C ILE A 269 12.26 12.23 0.98
N ALA A 270 13.27 13.10 0.87
CA ALA A 270 14.07 13.24 -0.35
C ALA A 270 14.75 11.93 -0.75
N GLN A 271 15.34 11.21 0.22
CA GLN A 271 15.94 9.90 -0.03
C GLN A 271 14.88 8.89 -0.53
N ILE A 272 13.73 8.80 0.13
CA ILE A 272 12.64 7.90 -0.30
C ILE A 272 12.22 8.21 -1.73
N ARG A 273 12.15 9.50 -2.13
CA ARG A 273 11.81 9.88 -3.51
C ARG A 273 12.85 9.40 -4.52
N ILE A 274 14.13 9.50 -4.19
CA ILE A 274 15.22 8.97 -5.03
C ILE A 274 15.13 7.45 -5.15
N GLU A 275 14.92 6.72 -4.06
CA GLU A 275 14.80 5.26 -4.05
C GLU A 275 13.58 4.76 -4.85
N LYS A 276 12.51 5.56 -4.91
CA LYS A 276 11.33 5.30 -5.75
C LYS A 276 11.49 5.72 -7.22
N GLY A 277 12.62 6.30 -7.62
CA GLY A 277 12.81 6.86 -8.96
C GLY A 277 12.01 8.14 -9.23
N MET A 278 11.45 8.77 -8.20
CA MET A 278 10.64 10.00 -8.32
C MET A 278 11.55 11.25 -8.35
N TYR A 279 12.36 11.35 -9.40
CA TYR A 279 13.40 12.39 -9.49
C TYR A 279 12.83 13.80 -9.61
N GLN A 280 11.70 13.97 -10.28
CA GLN A 280 11.01 15.25 -10.36
C GLN A 280 10.62 15.77 -8.98
N ASP A 281 10.00 14.92 -8.16
CA ASP A 281 9.61 15.25 -6.78
C ASP A 281 10.83 15.61 -5.92
N PHE A 282 11.95 14.91 -6.11
CA PHE A 282 13.20 15.22 -5.44
C PHE A 282 13.70 16.62 -5.80
N ILE A 283 13.74 16.95 -7.09
CA ILE A 283 14.22 18.26 -7.58
C ILE A 283 13.34 19.41 -7.08
N VAL A 284 12.02 19.25 -7.14
CA VAL A 284 11.08 20.27 -6.62
C VAL A 284 11.30 20.52 -5.13
N LYS A 285 11.64 19.49 -4.39
CA LYS A 285 11.89 19.55 -2.94
C LYS A 285 13.22 20.21 -2.56
N LEU A 286 14.16 20.39 -3.48
CA LEU A 286 15.42 21.09 -3.20
C LEU A 286 15.21 22.56 -2.80
N THR A 287 14.31 23.27 -3.47
CA THR A 287 14.07 24.70 -3.19
C THR A 287 13.63 24.97 -1.75
N PRO A 288 12.56 24.35 -1.22
CA PRO A 288 12.15 24.59 0.16
C PRO A 288 13.19 24.08 1.17
N TYR A 289 13.93 23.00 0.85
CA TYR A 289 15.03 22.55 1.72
C TYR A 289 16.13 23.59 1.83
N LEU A 290 16.67 24.07 0.69
CA LEU A 290 17.74 25.06 0.65
C LEU A 290 17.32 26.39 1.29
N PHE A 291 16.09 26.80 1.03
CA PHE A 291 15.51 28.00 1.66
C PHE A 291 15.51 27.90 3.17
N GLN A 292 14.99 26.80 3.72
CA GLN A 292 14.93 26.60 5.17
C GLN A 292 16.32 26.38 5.78
N PHE A 293 17.21 25.64 5.09
CA PHE A 293 18.60 25.47 5.51
C PHE A 293 19.30 26.85 5.66
N MET A 294 19.18 27.70 4.65
CA MET A 294 19.79 29.03 4.68
C MET A 294 19.21 29.94 5.77
N LYS A 295 17.88 29.83 6.01
CA LYS A 295 17.26 30.55 7.15
C LYS A 295 17.82 30.12 8.48
N CYS A 296 18.05 28.83 8.68
CA CYS A 296 18.69 28.32 9.90
C CYS A 296 20.14 28.82 10.03
N ILE A 297 20.92 28.80 8.94
CA ILE A 297 22.30 29.33 8.94
C ILE A 297 22.30 30.81 9.28
N LEU A 298 21.49 31.64 8.61
CA LEU A 298 21.42 33.07 8.86
C LEU A 298 21.02 33.38 10.32
N LYS A 299 20.07 32.63 10.86
CA LYS A 299 19.59 32.76 12.23
C LYS A 299 20.68 32.32 13.26
N ASP A 300 21.21 31.08 13.09
CA ASP A 300 22.06 30.46 14.11
C ASP A 300 23.52 30.99 14.04
N THR A 301 24.04 31.32 12.85
CA THR A 301 25.41 31.76 12.65
C THR A 301 25.54 33.26 12.66
N TYR A 302 24.60 34.00 12.05
CA TYR A 302 24.68 35.45 11.90
C TYR A 302 23.69 36.24 12.77
N GLY A 303 22.89 35.52 13.59
CA GLY A 303 21.94 36.13 14.51
C GLY A 303 20.73 36.83 13.85
N VAL A 304 20.43 36.53 12.59
CA VAL A 304 19.40 37.24 11.84
C VAL A 304 18.01 36.96 12.41
N ASN A 305 17.34 38.01 12.86
CA ASN A 305 15.90 38.00 13.13
C ASN A 305 15.15 38.55 11.90
N PHE A 306 14.57 37.66 11.12
CA PHE A 306 13.89 38.03 9.88
C PHE A 306 12.75 39.02 10.08
N ARG A 307 12.06 38.98 11.23
CA ARG A 307 10.98 39.94 11.56
C ARG A 307 11.47 41.39 11.60
N ASN A 308 12.71 41.61 12.03
CA ASN A 308 13.25 42.95 12.16
C ASN A 308 13.55 43.59 10.81
N ILE A 309 13.85 42.78 9.79
CA ILE A 309 14.19 43.25 8.44
C ILE A 309 13.06 43.15 7.43
N GLU A 310 11.88 42.66 7.83
CA GLU A 310 10.73 42.57 6.92
C GLU A 310 10.08 43.95 6.71
N VAL A 311 9.59 44.16 5.48
CA VAL A 311 8.72 45.30 5.14
C VAL A 311 7.40 45.15 5.91
N ARG A 312 6.96 46.23 6.57
CA ARG A 312 5.73 46.19 7.35
C ARG A 312 4.52 45.74 6.53
N GLY A 313 3.88 44.69 6.96
CA GLY A 313 2.68 44.14 6.31
C GLY A 313 2.97 43.24 5.10
N ARG A 314 4.24 42.97 4.76
CA ARG A 314 4.65 42.11 3.63
C ARG A 314 5.59 41.02 4.12
N LYS A 315 5.02 39.93 4.61
CA LYS A 315 5.81 38.76 5.06
C LYS A 315 6.72 38.23 3.96
N GLY A 316 8.00 38.01 4.27
CA GLY A 316 8.98 37.51 3.31
C GLY A 316 9.63 38.57 2.41
N MET A 317 9.15 39.82 2.44
CA MET A 317 9.78 40.93 1.74
C MET A 317 10.80 41.59 2.67
N VAL A 318 12.06 41.67 2.23
CA VAL A 318 13.17 42.28 2.98
C VAL A 318 13.29 43.76 2.64
N ASP A 319 13.31 44.58 3.67
CA ASP A 319 13.55 46.01 3.64
C ASP A 319 15.05 46.27 3.64
N CYS A 320 15.59 46.77 2.55
CA CYS A 320 17.02 47.01 2.36
C CYS A 320 17.60 48.00 3.39
N PHE A 321 16.83 49.03 3.76
CA PHE A 321 17.28 50.02 4.74
C PHE A 321 17.41 49.37 6.14
N LYS A 322 16.42 48.56 6.53
CA LYS A 322 16.51 47.82 7.80
C LYS A 322 17.64 46.80 7.78
N LEU A 323 17.81 46.06 6.67
CA LEU A 323 18.91 45.10 6.54
C LEU A 323 20.28 45.78 6.68
N SER A 324 20.46 46.95 6.03
CA SER A 324 21.70 47.70 6.13
C SER A 324 22.01 48.23 7.52
N LYS A 325 20.96 48.58 8.29
CA LYS A 325 21.06 49.08 9.65
C LYS A 325 21.30 47.99 10.69
N GLU A 326 20.52 46.90 10.62
CA GLU A 326 20.54 45.84 11.62
C GLU A 326 21.68 44.83 11.35
N TYR A 327 22.02 44.58 10.06
CA TYR A 327 23.03 43.59 9.66
C TYR A 327 23.98 44.15 8.55
N PRO A 328 24.80 45.16 8.85
CA PRO A 328 25.56 45.88 7.83
C PRO A 328 26.51 45.02 7.01
N GLU A 329 27.15 44.02 7.60
CA GLU A 329 28.08 43.15 6.88
C GLU A 329 27.37 42.18 5.93
N LEU A 330 26.17 41.69 6.29
CA LEU A 330 25.33 40.91 5.37
C LEU A 330 24.79 41.76 4.23
N TYR A 331 24.41 43.01 4.52
CA TYR A 331 23.99 43.96 3.49
C TYR A 331 25.10 44.27 2.51
N LYS A 332 26.32 44.63 2.99
CA LYS A 332 27.49 44.86 2.12
C LYS A 332 27.83 43.69 1.22
N SER A 333 27.79 42.47 1.78
CA SER A 333 27.99 41.24 1.00
C SER A 333 26.92 41.08 -0.12
N TRP A 334 25.65 41.27 0.24
CA TRP A 334 24.53 41.22 -0.68
C TRP A 334 24.63 42.30 -1.75
N GLU A 335 24.82 43.57 -1.35
CA GLU A 335 24.95 44.71 -2.25
C GLU A 335 26.11 44.54 -3.25
N ARG A 336 27.27 44.07 -2.79
CA ARG A 336 28.40 43.71 -3.62
C ARG A 336 28.03 42.66 -4.68
N SER A 337 27.30 41.64 -4.28
CA SER A 337 26.83 40.58 -5.18
C SER A 337 25.83 41.12 -6.22
N MET A 338 24.87 41.95 -5.79
CA MET A 338 23.88 42.57 -6.70
C MET A 338 24.53 43.48 -7.71
N ASN A 339 25.49 44.32 -7.31
CA ASN A 339 26.24 45.20 -8.18
C ASN A 339 27.05 44.40 -9.24
N GLN A 340 27.69 43.28 -8.83
CA GLN A 340 28.42 42.42 -9.79
C GLN A 340 27.51 41.75 -10.81
N LEU A 341 26.23 41.56 -10.48
CA LEU A 341 25.24 40.95 -11.32
C LEU A 341 24.36 41.99 -12.10
N ASN A 342 24.67 43.30 -11.92
CA ASN A 342 23.90 44.43 -12.47
C ASN A 342 22.41 44.44 -12.03
N TYR A 343 22.10 43.99 -10.83
CA TYR A 343 20.79 44.10 -10.21
C TYR A 343 20.66 45.36 -9.34
N GLU A 344 19.46 45.94 -9.34
CA GLU A 344 19.15 47.08 -8.46
C GLU A 344 19.11 46.65 -6.99
N THR A 345 19.68 47.46 -6.11
CA THR A 345 19.63 47.33 -4.67
C THR A 345 18.34 47.99 -4.12
N LYS A 346 17.25 47.24 -4.12
CA LYS A 346 15.95 47.64 -3.59
C LYS A 346 15.34 46.53 -2.73
N ASP A 347 14.23 46.80 -2.06
CA ASP A 347 13.49 45.79 -1.31
C ASP A 347 13.19 44.55 -2.18
N PHE A 348 13.39 43.37 -1.62
CA PHE A 348 13.32 42.13 -2.37
C PHE A 348 12.59 41.01 -1.61
N GLU A 349 11.98 40.11 -2.35
CA GLU A 349 11.45 38.88 -1.80
C GLU A 349 12.58 37.94 -1.39
N LEU A 350 12.56 37.48 -0.13
CA LEU A 350 13.58 36.59 0.40
C LEU A 350 13.57 35.26 -0.33
N SER A 351 14.70 34.90 -0.94
CA SER A 351 14.91 33.64 -1.66
C SER A 351 16.24 33.00 -1.31
N PHE A 352 16.44 31.75 -1.70
CA PHE A 352 17.73 31.08 -1.57
C PHE A 352 18.86 31.90 -2.22
N PHE A 353 18.61 32.46 -3.41
CA PHE A 353 19.56 33.30 -4.13
C PHE A 353 19.97 34.52 -3.31
N HIS A 354 19.05 35.28 -2.77
CA HIS A 354 19.37 36.47 -1.95
C HIS A 354 20.10 36.10 -0.67
N MET A 355 19.69 35.01 0.00
CA MET A 355 20.37 34.54 1.22
C MET A 355 21.80 34.06 0.96
N LEU A 356 22.05 33.38 -0.17
CA LEU A 356 23.41 32.99 -0.56
C LEU A 356 24.28 34.22 -0.80
N ASN A 357 23.75 35.25 -1.48
CA ASN A 357 24.48 36.50 -1.75
C ASN A 357 24.74 37.32 -0.48
N MET A 358 23.92 37.24 0.56
CA MET A 358 24.17 37.84 1.86
C MET A 358 25.45 37.28 2.52
N ILE A 359 25.71 35.98 2.34
CA ILE A 359 26.86 35.33 3.00
C ILE A 359 28.10 35.20 2.10
N GLN A 360 27.96 35.34 0.78
CA GLN A 360 29.00 34.99 -0.20
C GLN A 360 30.33 35.76 0.05
N PHE A 361 30.27 37.03 0.41
CA PHE A 361 31.43 37.90 0.67
C PHE A 361 31.49 38.33 2.12
N HIS A 362 30.69 37.72 2.99
CA HIS A 362 30.74 38.05 4.43
C HIS A 362 32.05 37.53 5.06
N PRO A 363 32.76 38.32 5.87
CA PRO A 363 34.13 38.01 6.32
C PRO A 363 34.24 36.73 7.15
N TYR A 364 33.19 36.33 7.84
CA TYR A 364 33.21 35.13 8.69
C TYR A 364 32.58 33.90 8.01
N THR A 365 32.24 34.00 6.72
CA THR A 365 31.65 32.86 5.99
C THR A 365 32.77 31.92 5.52
N ARG A 366 32.60 30.65 5.79
CA ARG A 366 33.47 29.60 5.29
C ARG A 366 33.25 29.42 3.77
N SER A 367 34.33 29.44 3.01
CA SER A 367 34.28 29.32 1.54
C SER A 367 33.73 27.98 1.08
N ASP A 368 33.94 26.90 1.86
CA ASP A 368 33.42 25.56 1.58
C ASP A 368 31.88 25.51 1.68
N LEU A 369 31.26 26.25 2.61
CA LEU A 369 29.80 26.40 2.64
C LEU A 369 29.24 27.04 1.35
N VAL A 370 29.87 28.18 0.95
CA VAL A 370 29.44 28.88 -0.26
C VAL A 370 29.61 27.99 -1.49
N ASN A 371 30.70 27.24 -1.58
CA ASN A 371 30.93 26.31 -2.71
C ASN A 371 29.89 25.16 -2.71
N SER A 372 29.61 24.57 -1.55
CA SER A 372 28.59 23.52 -1.42
C SER A 372 27.20 24.01 -1.83
N LEU A 373 26.84 25.26 -1.52
CA LEU A 373 25.57 25.87 -1.87
C LEU A 373 25.51 26.24 -3.38
N LYS A 374 26.61 26.68 -3.95
CA LYS A 374 26.67 27.02 -5.39
C LYS A 374 26.37 25.83 -6.31
N LEU A 375 26.65 24.61 -5.89
CA LEU A 375 26.29 23.40 -6.64
C LEU A 375 24.80 23.31 -6.98
N PHE A 376 23.94 23.91 -6.18
CA PHE A 376 22.49 23.87 -6.41
C PHE A 376 21.98 24.91 -7.42
N ILE A 377 22.77 25.97 -7.71
CA ILE A 377 22.33 27.05 -8.61
C ILE A 377 21.96 26.53 -10.00
N PRO A 378 22.84 25.75 -10.70
CA PRO A 378 22.51 25.19 -12.00
C PRO A 378 21.28 24.31 -11.98
N ILE A 379 21.14 23.46 -10.93
CA ILE A 379 19.99 22.55 -10.77
C ILE A 379 18.70 23.36 -10.63
N LEU A 380 18.69 24.38 -9.78
CA LEU A 380 17.51 25.22 -9.56
C LEU A 380 17.14 26.02 -10.82
N LYS A 381 18.15 26.53 -11.54
CA LYS A 381 17.94 27.35 -12.73
C LYS A 381 17.49 26.53 -13.94
N ASN A 382 18.15 25.40 -14.20
CA ASN A 382 18.03 24.67 -15.47
C ASN A 382 16.96 23.56 -15.41
N ILE A 383 16.75 22.91 -14.27
CA ILE A 383 15.83 21.78 -14.17
C ILE A 383 14.62 22.10 -13.31
N ARG A 384 14.84 22.64 -12.09
CA ARG A 384 13.72 22.89 -11.17
C ARG A 384 12.65 23.80 -11.78
N ASN A 385 13.06 24.82 -12.53
CA ASN A 385 12.10 25.74 -13.15
C ASN A 385 11.29 25.03 -14.23
N ILE A 386 11.91 24.15 -15.03
CA ILE A 386 11.20 23.33 -16.01
C ILE A 386 10.17 22.44 -15.31
N VAL A 387 10.59 21.65 -14.31
CA VAL A 387 9.71 20.73 -13.57
C VAL A 387 8.56 21.46 -12.85
N ALA A 388 8.78 22.69 -12.42
CA ALA A 388 7.76 23.46 -11.69
C ALA A 388 6.70 24.10 -12.59
N HIS A 389 7.00 24.29 -13.86
CA HIS A 389 6.17 25.06 -14.80
C HIS A 389 5.78 24.29 -16.06
N GLU A 390 6.40 23.17 -16.35
CA GLU A 390 6.17 22.36 -17.54
C GLU A 390 5.89 20.89 -17.19
N ILE A 391 5.12 20.21 -18.03
CA ILE A 391 4.93 18.76 -17.96
C ILE A 391 6.12 18.11 -18.68
N ALA A 392 7.19 17.84 -17.93
CA ALA A 392 8.42 17.26 -18.49
C ALA A 392 8.84 16.02 -17.71
N THR A 393 9.37 15.02 -18.37
CA THR A 393 10.02 13.87 -17.73
C THR A 393 11.47 14.25 -17.44
N ILE A 394 11.91 14.08 -16.19
CA ILE A 394 13.29 14.31 -15.77
C ILE A 394 13.97 12.99 -15.45
N THR A 395 15.07 12.73 -16.10
CA THR A 395 15.91 11.56 -15.92
C THR A 395 17.10 11.86 -14.99
N GLN A 396 17.82 10.83 -14.56
CA GLN A 396 19.09 11.03 -13.84
C GLN A 396 20.16 11.69 -14.73
N GLU A 397 20.10 11.50 -16.05
CA GLU A 397 21.04 12.11 -16.98
C GLU A 397 20.82 13.62 -17.09
N ASP A 398 19.56 14.07 -17.13
CA ASP A 398 19.23 15.50 -17.10
C ASP A 398 19.76 16.16 -15.82
N ILE A 399 19.62 15.46 -14.68
CA ILE A 399 20.12 15.94 -13.40
C ILE A 399 21.65 16.01 -13.40
N ARG A 400 22.35 14.99 -13.91
CA ARG A 400 23.81 15.02 -14.06
C ARG A 400 24.28 16.15 -14.96
N GLY A 401 23.59 16.38 -16.07
CA GLY A 401 23.90 17.49 -16.98
C GLY A 401 23.82 18.86 -16.32
N ALA A 402 22.88 19.06 -15.40
CA ALA A 402 22.71 20.33 -14.68
C ALA A 402 23.49 20.44 -13.37
N SER A 403 24.08 19.36 -12.87
CA SER A 403 24.73 19.27 -11.54
C SER A 403 26.23 19.03 -11.62
N GLU A 404 26.89 19.39 -12.71
CA GLU A 404 28.31 19.12 -12.92
C GLU A 404 28.67 17.63 -12.82
N GLY A 405 27.81 16.77 -13.35
CA GLY A 405 27.98 15.33 -13.39
C GLY A 405 27.49 14.57 -12.17
N LYS A 406 26.95 15.25 -11.15
CA LYS A 406 26.45 14.60 -9.92
C LYS A 406 25.08 13.98 -10.13
N ASP A 407 24.89 12.77 -9.60
CA ASP A 407 23.57 12.14 -9.55
C ASP A 407 22.77 12.54 -8.28
N CYS A 408 21.53 12.06 -8.20
CA CYS A 408 20.65 12.36 -7.06
C CYS A 408 21.23 11.91 -5.71
N GLN A 409 21.97 10.80 -5.66
CA GLN A 409 22.56 10.28 -4.43
C GLN A 409 23.72 11.16 -3.98
N GLU A 410 24.53 11.65 -4.91
CA GLU A 410 25.63 12.58 -4.62
C GLU A 410 25.11 13.94 -4.17
N ILE A 411 24.02 14.43 -4.77
CA ILE A 411 23.33 15.65 -4.33
C ILE A 411 22.81 15.47 -2.89
N LEU A 412 22.15 14.35 -2.59
CA LEU A 412 21.66 14.02 -1.25
C LEU A 412 22.81 13.90 -0.24
N ALA A 413 23.94 13.30 -0.65
CA ALA A 413 25.14 13.21 0.19
C ALA A 413 25.71 14.60 0.52
N ASN A 414 25.70 15.53 -0.44
CA ASN A 414 26.09 16.93 -0.20
C ASN A 414 25.15 17.61 0.80
N MET A 415 23.82 17.43 0.64
CA MET A 415 22.84 17.95 1.62
C MET A 415 23.10 17.44 3.03
N ARG A 416 23.40 16.15 3.20
CA ARG A 416 23.76 15.55 4.50
C ARG A 416 25.06 16.14 5.06
N SER A 417 26.08 16.24 4.22
CA SER A 417 27.38 16.83 4.61
C SER A 417 27.21 18.25 5.09
N MET A 418 26.39 19.07 4.43
CA MET A 418 26.09 20.44 4.87
C MET A 418 25.43 20.45 6.26
N MET A 419 24.46 19.59 6.53
CA MET A 419 23.82 19.52 7.85
C MET A 419 24.79 19.06 8.94
N GLU A 420 25.65 18.09 8.65
CA GLU A 420 26.68 17.64 9.57
C GLU A 420 27.66 18.77 9.91
N GLN A 421 28.21 19.44 8.89
CA GLN A 421 29.30 20.39 9.03
C GLN A 421 28.86 21.76 9.57
N TYR A 422 27.68 22.23 9.20
CA TYR A 422 27.23 23.59 9.47
C TYR A 422 26.09 23.69 10.49
N MET A 423 25.40 22.58 10.77
CA MET A 423 24.36 22.51 11.80
C MET A 423 24.76 21.59 12.98
N ASN A 424 25.93 20.98 12.93
CA ASN A 424 26.45 20.05 13.92
C ASN A 424 25.49 18.86 14.19
N ILE A 425 24.88 18.33 13.13
CA ILE A 425 23.99 17.18 13.25
C ILE A 425 24.80 15.88 13.11
N PRO A 426 24.78 14.99 14.12
CA PRO A 426 25.54 13.75 14.07
C PRO A 426 25.14 12.86 12.88
N LYS A 427 26.11 12.26 12.18
CA LYS A 427 25.89 11.34 11.06
C LYS A 427 24.80 10.28 11.28
N PRO A 428 24.73 9.63 12.46
CA PRO A 428 23.68 8.63 12.69
C PRO A 428 22.26 9.18 12.55
N GLN A 429 22.04 10.45 12.88
CA GLN A 429 20.72 11.11 12.76
C GLN A 429 20.38 11.52 11.32
N LEU A 430 21.37 11.53 10.43
CA LEU A 430 21.17 11.80 9.02
C LEU A 430 20.95 10.53 8.19
N LYS A 431 21.04 9.34 8.81
CA LYS A 431 20.65 8.07 8.18
C LYS A 431 19.14 7.92 8.15
N LEU A 432 18.63 7.31 7.09
CA LEU A 432 17.20 7.10 6.89
C LEU A 432 16.62 6.21 8.00
N VAL A 433 15.95 6.84 8.96
CA VAL A 433 15.34 6.15 10.11
C VAL A 433 14.25 5.14 9.68
N TYR A 434 13.62 5.36 8.55
CA TYR A 434 12.59 4.45 8.02
C TYR A 434 13.13 3.06 7.70
N ILE A 435 14.43 2.91 7.38
CA ILE A 435 15.07 1.58 7.23
C ILE A 435 14.99 0.84 8.57
N LEU A 436 15.38 1.48 9.66
CA LEU A 436 15.31 0.86 10.99
C LEU A 436 13.87 0.51 11.38
N ILE A 437 12.91 1.38 11.08
CA ILE A 437 11.50 1.12 11.37
C ILE A 437 11.00 -0.08 10.56
N ASN A 438 11.29 -0.10 9.26
CA ASN A 438 10.90 -1.19 8.37
C ASN A 438 11.48 -2.52 8.83
N ASP A 439 12.78 -2.55 9.18
CA ASP A 439 13.45 -3.75 9.70
C ASP A 439 12.79 -4.24 10.99
N LYS A 440 12.41 -3.32 11.88
CA LYS A 440 11.69 -3.69 13.11
C LYS A 440 10.31 -4.26 12.83
N ILE A 441 9.54 -3.66 11.96
CA ILE A 441 8.22 -4.20 11.55
C ILE A 441 8.37 -5.61 10.98
N ILE A 442 9.34 -5.81 10.06
CA ILE A 442 9.61 -7.12 9.44
C ILE A 442 10.07 -8.13 10.48
N GLN A 443 10.95 -7.72 11.41
CA GLN A 443 11.41 -8.55 12.52
C GLN A 443 10.24 -9.04 13.39
N TYR A 444 9.34 -8.15 13.80
CA TYR A 444 8.18 -8.52 14.61
C TYR A 444 7.22 -9.45 13.85
N PHE A 445 6.99 -9.22 12.55
CA PHE A 445 6.27 -10.17 11.70
C PHE A 445 6.94 -11.55 11.64
N GLY A 446 8.28 -11.61 11.69
CA GLY A 446 9.03 -12.86 11.72
C GLY A 446 8.94 -13.63 13.03
N GLN A 447 8.62 -12.97 14.14
CA GLN A 447 8.49 -13.57 15.48
C GLN A 447 7.10 -14.14 15.75
N MET A 448 6.09 -13.73 14.98
CA MET A 448 4.73 -14.29 15.06
C MET A 448 4.67 -15.67 14.40
N LYS A 449 3.92 -16.58 15.00
CA LYS A 449 3.74 -17.99 14.56
C LYS A 449 2.73 -18.14 13.43
#